data_c9019661bf80cfee6aa1805102d9443a
#
_entry.id   c9019661bf80cfee6aa1805102d9443a
#
_cell.length_a   1.000
_cell.length_b   1.000
_cell.length_c   1.000
_cell.angle_alpha   90.00
_cell.angle_beta   90.00
_cell.angle_gamma   90.00
#
_symmetry.space_group_name_H-M   'P 1'
#
loop_
_entity.id
_entity.type
_entity.pdbx_description
1 polymer ?
#
loop_
_entity_poly.entity_id
_entity_poly.type
_entity_poly.pdbx_seq_one_letter_code
_entity_poly.pdbx_strand_id
1 'polypeptide(L)'
;MNNTYGYARVSTRDQNEQRQIYALRTLGVLEQNIYSDKISGKDFERPQYKQLLKSLKSGDLLYIKSIDRLGRNYDEILEQWRLLTKTIGIDIVVIDMPLLDTRLGKDLLGTFLSDIVLQLLSFVAENERTNIRQRQAEGIAAAKARGKRFGRSPKPLPPDFDIYYNRWKNGEITGTDAAKACQMPLSSFRYRAKLYEQRGE
;
A
#
# COMPACT_ATOMS: atom_id res chain seq x y z
N MET A 1 30.01 17.29 -14.58
CA MET A 1 29.07 16.66 -15.54
C MET A 1 27.84 16.26 -14.75
N ASN A 2 26.65 16.63 -15.20
CA ASN A 2 25.39 16.27 -14.54
C ASN A 2 25.06 14.84 -14.97
N ASN A 3 24.73 13.99 -13.99
CA ASN A 3 24.37 12.61 -14.27
C ASN A 3 22.85 12.50 -14.50
N THR A 4 22.49 11.47 -15.26
CA THR A 4 21.09 11.13 -15.50
C THR A 4 20.75 9.82 -14.81
N TYR A 5 19.70 9.85 -14.01
CA TYR A 5 19.20 8.72 -13.22
C TYR A 5 17.78 8.34 -13.60
N GLY A 6 17.40 7.11 -13.32
CA GLY A 6 16.04 6.61 -13.45
C GLY A 6 15.58 5.92 -12.19
N TYR A 7 14.33 6.13 -11.79
CA TYR A 7 13.73 5.40 -10.69
C TYR A 7 12.46 4.68 -11.14
N ALA A 8 12.41 3.39 -10.83
CA ALA A 8 11.24 2.53 -11.06
C ALA A 8 10.72 1.95 -9.72
N ARG A 9 9.42 1.83 -9.61
CA ARG A 9 8.77 1.18 -8.48
C ARG A 9 7.70 0.23 -9.00
N VAL A 10 7.78 -1.04 -8.61
CA VAL A 10 6.88 -2.08 -9.11
C VAL A 10 6.23 -2.83 -7.96
N SER A 11 4.96 -3.19 -8.14
CA SER A 11 4.32 -4.23 -7.35
C SER A 11 4.72 -5.59 -7.93
N THR A 12 4.59 -6.67 -7.20
CA THR A 12 5.06 -8.04 -7.45
C THR A 12 4.84 -8.68 -8.86
N ARG A 13 4.39 -7.94 -9.87
CA ARG A 13 4.24 -8.43 -11.25
C ARG A 13 5.41 -7.96 -12.13
N ASP A 14 6.25 -8.90 -12.53
CA ASP A 14 7.46 -8.69 -13.34
C ASP A 14 7.25 -7.93 -14.66
N GLN A 15 6.08 -8.02 -15.28
CA GLN A 15 5.79 -7.33 -16.55
C GLN A 15 5.80 -5.79 -16.45
N ASN A 16 5.47 -5.22 -15.28
CA ASN A 16 5.44 -3.77 -15.11
C ASN A 16 6.83 -3.16 -14.86
N GLU A 17 7.77 -3.93 -14.33
CA GLU A 17 9.15 -3.51 -14.11
C GLU A 17 9.87 -3.30 -15.45
N GLN A 18 9.84 -4.30 -16.31
CA GLN A 18 10.50 -4.27 -17.62
C GLN A 18 10.03 -3.09 -18.48
N ARG A 19 8.73 -2.77 -18.45
CA ARG A 19 8.18 -1.61 -19.16
C ARG A 19 8.73 -0.28 -18.65
N GLN A 20 8.89 -0.13 -17.33
CA GLN A 20 9.44 1.08 -16.74
C GLN A 20 10.93 1.21 -17.08
N ILE A 21 11.71 0.13 -16.91
CA ILE A 21 13.13 0.10 -17.24
C ILE A 21 13.34 0.38 -18.73
N TYR A 22 12.54 -0.23 -19.60
CA TYR A 22 12.61 0.02 -21.05
C TYR A 22 12.37 1.51 -21.37
N ALA A 23 11.35 2.12 -20.80
CA ALA A 23 11.07 3.54 -21.00
C ALA A 23 12.24 4.44 -20.52
N LEU A 24 12.87 4.11 -19.40
CA LEU A 24 14.03 4.84 -18.90
C LEU A 24 15.25 4.68 -19.82
N ARG A 25 15.52 3.47 -20.34
CA ARG A 25 16.61 3.21 -21.29
C ARG A 25 16.41 3.94 -22.62
N THR A 26 15.17 4.00 -23.11
CA THR A 26 14.85 4.74 -24.36
C THR A 26 15.15 6.23 -24.22
N LEU A 27 15.13 6.78 -23.01
CA LEU A 27 15.52 8.16 -22.72
C LEU A 27 17.03 8.34 -22.47
N GLY A 28 17.81 7.30 -22.69
CA GLY A 28 19.28 7.36 -22.57
C GLY A 28 19.82 7.19 -21.15
N VAL A 29 18.99 6.75 -20.19
CA VAL A 29 19.46 6.45 -18.83
C VAL A 29 20.30 5.18 -18.86
N LEU A 30 21.54 5.27 -18.38
CA LEU A 30 22.44 4.13 -18.28
C LEU A 30 21.91 3.12 -17.26
N GLU A 31 22.10 1.83 -17.51
CA GLU A 31 21.56 0.76 -16.67
C GLU A 31 22.05 0.84 -15.21
N GLN A 32 23.30 1.18 -15.00
CA GLN A 32 23.91 1.39 -13.69
C GLN A 32 23.30 2.55 -12.89
N ASN A 33 22.60 3.46 -13.56
CA ASN A 33 21.94 4.62 -12.98
C ASN A 33 20.43 4.41 -12.82
N ILE A 34 19.91 3.20 -13.10
CA ILE A 34 18.50 2.86 -12.89
C ILE A 34 18.36 2.15 -11.55
N TYR A 35 17.59 2.74 -10.66
CA TYR A 35 17.24 2.22 -9.34
C TYR A 35 15.82 1.68 -9.37
N SER A 36 15.61 0.45 -8.88
CA SER A 36 14.29 -0.18 -8.88
C SER A 36 13.97 -0.82 -7.53
N ASP A 37 12.80 -0.47 -6.97
CA ASP A 37 12.26 -1.08 -5.76
C ASP A 37 11.07 -1.97 -6.09
N LYS A 38 11.10 -3.23 -5.59
CA LYS A 38 9.97 -4.16 -5.62
C LYS A 38 9.24 -4.07 -4.28
N ILE A 39 7.98 -3.63 -4.30
CA ILE A 39 7.21 -3.42 -3.07
C ILE A 39 6.13 -4.49 -2.95
N SER A 40 6.21 -5.33 -1.92
CA SER A 40 5.10 -6.15 -1.45
C SER A 40 4.17 -5.29 -0.59
N GLY A 41 2.86 -5.51 -0.68
CA GLY A 41 1.81 -4.61 -0.15
C GLY A 41 1.85 -4.25 1.34
N LYS A 42 2.81 -4.74 2.13
CA LYS A 42 2.97 -4.43 3.56
C LYS A 42 4.23 -3.64 3.91
N ASP A 43 5.33 -3.80 3.16
CA ASP A 43 6.59 -3.15 3.46
C ASP A 43 6.86 -2.00 2.50
N PHE A 44 7.07 -0.81 3.07
CA PHE A 44 7.40 0.40 2.32
C PHE A 44 8.88 0.74 2.42
N GLU A 45 9.70 -0.23 2.64
CA GLU A 45 11.13 0.00 2.54
C GLU A 45 11.52 0.17 1.07
N ARG A 46 12.14 1.32 0.78
CA ARG A 46 12.67 1.68 -0.55
C ARG A 46 14.19 1.73 -0.49
N PRO A 47 14.89 0.61 -0.36
CA PRO A 47 16.34 0.62 -0.22
C PRO A 47 17.03 1.25 -1.43
N GLN A 48 16.53 0.98 -2.63
CA GLN A 48 17.09 1.53 -3.87
C GLN A 48 16.83 3.03 -3.99
N TYR A 49 15.65 3.50 -3.61
CA TYR A 49 15.35 4.93 -3.55
C TYR A 49 16.24 5.66 -2.54
N LYS A 50 16.43 5.08 -1.35
CA LYS A 50 17.34 5.64 -0.34
C LYS A 50 18.78 5.71 -0.86
N GLN A 51 19.21 4.71 -1.63
CA GLN A 51 20.52 4.70 -2.26
C GLN A 51 20.63 5.74 -3.39
N LEU A 52 19.60 5.87 -4.22
CA LEU A 52 19.49 6.93 -5.23
C LEU A 52 19.65 8.31 -4.60
N LEU A 53 18.92 8.62 -3.51
CA LEU A 53 19.03 9.91 -2.81
C LEU A 53 20.46 10.24 -2.36
N LYS A 54 21.25 9.24 -1.96
CA LYS A 54 22.66 9.42 -1.59
C LYS A 54 23.58 9.69 -2.80
N SER A 55 23.19 9.24 -3.98
CA SER A 55 23.97 9.39 -5.22
C SER A 55 23.71 10.71 -5.94
N LEU A 56 22.51 11.29 -5.73
CA LEU A 56 22.07 12.52 -6.39
C LEU A 56 22.86 13.75 -5.92
N LYS A 57 23.19 14.61 -6.88
CA LYS A 57 23.84 15.91 -6.66
C LYS A 57 23.07 17.00 -7.36
N SER A 58 23.23 18.23 -6.90
CA SER A 58 22.62 19.39 -7.52
C SER A 58 22.95 19.46 -9.02
N GLY A 59 21.94 19.70 -9.83
CA GLY A 59 22.00 19.74 -11.28
C GLY A 59 21.86 18.39 -11.99
N ASP A 60 21.81 17.26 -11.25
CA ASP A 60 21.49 15.96 -11.85
C ASP A 60 20.05 15.91 -12.38
N LEU A 61 19.77 14.93 -13.23
CA LEU A 61 18.46 14.70 -13.83
C LEU A 61 17.88 13.36 -13.38
N LEU A 62 16.65 13.35 -12.89
CA LEU A 62 15.91 12.15 -12.52
C LEU A 62 14.70 11.92 -13.42
N TYR A 63 14.65 10.79 -14.11
CA TYR A 63 13.46 10.32 -14.82
C TYR A 63 12.64 9.38 -13.95
N ILE A 64 11.34 9.61 -13.85
CA ILE A 64 10.37 8.68 -13.28
C ILE A 64 9.22 8.47 -14.27
N LYS A 65 8.62 7.29 -14.29
CA LYS A 65 7.53 7.01 -15.23
C LYS A 65 6.28 7.82 -14.89
N SER A 66 5.87 7.81 -13.63
CA SER A 66 4.66 8.48 -13.13
C SER A 66 4.90 9.02 -11.72
N ILE A 67 4.15 10.06 -11.35
CA ILE A 67 4.35 10.80 -10.08
C ILE A 67 4.12 9.93 -8.83
N ASP A 68 3.25 8.92 -8.91
CA ASP A 68 2.99 7.97 -7.83
C ASP A 68 4.20 7.09 -7.47
N ARG A 69 5.29 7.15 -8.26
CA ARG A 69 6.55 6.50 -7.92
C ARG A 69 7.22 7.18 -6.73
N LEU A 70 7.01 8.47 -6.54
CA LEU A 70 7.60 9.25 -5.44
C LEU A 70 6.93 9.00 -4.09
N GLY A 71 5.62 8.73 -4.05
CA GLY A 71 4.90 8.56 -2.79
C GLY A 71 3.64 7.70 -2.92
N ARG A 72 3.03 7.39 -1.78
CA ARG A 72 1.76 6.64 -1.67
C ARG A 72 0.56 7.55 -1.52
N ASN A 73 0.78 8.71 -0.99
CA ASN A 73 -0.21 9.73 -0.72
C ASN A 73 0.32 11.09 -1.15
N TYR A 74 -0.55 12.07 -1.08
CA TYR A 74 -0.27 13.43 -1.44
C TYR A 74 0.92 14.03 -0.69
N ASP A 75 0.91 13.95 0.62
CA ASP A 75 1.91 14.59 1.47
C ASP A 75 3.30 14.03 1.19
N GLU A 76 3.40 12.71 1.05
CA GLU A 76 4.66 12.03 0.73
C GLU A 76 5.18 12.42 -0.67
N ILE A 77 4.30 12.53 -1.67
CA ILE A 77 4.69 12.97 -3.02
C ILE A 77 5.23 14.40 -2.98
N LEU A 78 4.54 15.31 -2.30
CA LEU A 78 4.99 16.71 -2.15
C LEU A 78 6.31 16.81 -1.40
N GLU A 79 6.46 16.07 -0.32
CA GLU A 79 7.69 16.05 0.47
C GLU A 79 8.88 15.59 -0.38
N GLN A 80 8.73 14.47 -1.09
CA GLN A 80 9.78 13.94 -1.96
C GLN A 80 10.07 14.88 -3.14
N TRP A 81 9.05 15.48 -3.74
CA TRP A 81 9.25 16.46 -4.79
C TRP A 81 10.07 17.67 -4.31
N ARG A 82 9.70 18.24 -3.15
CA ARG A 82 10.45 19.36 -2.54
C ARG A 82 11.87 18.96 -2.18
N LEU A 83 12.06 17.78 -1.59
CA LEU A 83 13.38 17.25 -1.27
C LEU A 83 14.27 17.21 -2.51
N LEU A 84 13.77 16.62 -3.60
CA LEU A 84 14.53 16.45 -4.85
C LEU A 84 14.79 17.79 -5.54
N THR A 85 13.77 18.62 -5.72
CA THR A 85 13.88 19.85 -6.54
C THR A 85 14.42 21.05 -5.77
N LYS A 86 14.11 21.19 -4.48
CA LYS A 86 14.49 22.37 -3.67
C LYS A 86 15.67 22.11 -2.77
N THR A 87 15.73 20.94 -2.10
CA THR A 87 16.81 20.66 -1.14
C THR A 87 18.05 20.10 -1.83
N ILE A 88 17.89 19.07 -2.69
CA ILE A 88 19.01 18.50 -3.45
C ILE A 88 19.31 19.35 -4.68
N GLY A 89 18.28 19.95 -5.32
CA GLY A 89 18.42 20.83 -6.48
C GLY A 89 18.64 20.06 -7.78
N ILE A 90 17.94 18.95 -7.97
CA ILE A 90 17.95 18.19 -9.24
C ILE A 90 16.78 18.58 -10.14
N ASP A 91 16.91 18.28 -11.41
CA ASP A 91 15.79 18.32 -12.35
C ASP A 91 15.03 16.98 -12.32
N ILE A 92 13.71 17.02 -12.46
CA ILE A 92 12.83 15.84 -12.54
C ILE A 92 12.00 15.89 -13.81
N VAL A 93 11.88 14.74 -14.47
CA VAL A 93 10.97 14.52 -15.59
C VAL A 93 10.04 13.38 -15.30
N VAL A 94 8.74 13.65 -15.33
CA VAL A 94 7.69 12.63 -15.21
C VAL A 94 7.23 12.23 -16.61
N ILE A 95 7.58 11.03 -17.06
CA ILE A 95 7.40 10.58 -18.46
C ILE A 95 5.94 10.63 -18.90
N ASP A 96 5.02 10.17 -18.03
CA ASP A 96 3.59 10.14 -18.34
C ASP A 96 2.91 11.53 -18.18
N MET A 97 3.64 12.54 -17.71
CA MET A 97 3.15 13.91 -17.47
C MET A 97 4.17 14.96 -17.91
N PRO A 98 4.23 15.30 -19.21
CA PRO A 98 5.24 16.24 -19.71
C PRO A 98 5.21 17.63 -19.06
N LEU A 99 4.08 18.04 -18.48
CA LEU A 99 3.97 19.30 -17.72
C LEU A 99 4.79 19.27 -16.41
N LEU A 100 5.15 18.09 -15.91
CA LEU A 100 6.02 17.88 -14.75
C LEU A 100 7.48 17.64 -15.20
N ASP A 101 7.97 18.43 -16.14
CA ASP A 101 9.37 18.51 -16.51
C ASP A 101 9.96 19.82 -15.96
N THR A 102 10.74 19.71 -14.89
CA THR A 102 11.29 20.92 -14.22
C THR A 102 12.32 21.66 -15.05
N ARG A 103 12.83 21.06 -16.14
CA ARG A 103 13.75 21.71 -17.07
C ARG A 103 13.06 22.78 -17.93
N LEU A 104 11.76 22.59 -18.19
CA LEU A 104 10.97 23.49 -19.04
C LEU A 104 10.62 24.80 -18.33
N GLY A 105 10.73 24.84 -17.03
CA GLY A 105 10.33 25.98 -16.21
C GLY A 105 11.41 26.47 -15.28
N LYS A 106 12.60 26.80 -15.80
CA LYS A 106 13.67 27.41 -14.98
C LYS A 106 13.38 28.86 -14.59
N ASP A 107 12.36 29.46 -15.15
CA ASP A 107 11.82 30.75 -14.72
C ASP A 107 10.81 30.57 -13.56
N LEU A 108 10.53 31.67 -12.89
CA LEU A 108 9.64 31.70 -11.72
C LEU A 108 8.23 31.15 -12.07
N LEU A 109 7.78 31.36 -13.30
CA LEU A 109 6.48 30.96 -13.80
C LEU A 109 6.37 29.43 -13.98
N GLY A 110 7.38 28.78 -14.54
CA GLY A 110 7.37 27.34 -14.75
C GLY A 110 7.46 26.54 -13.44
N THR A 111 8.24 27.01 -12.48
CA THR A 111 8.29 26.43 -11.14
C THR A 111 6.92 26.55 -10.46
N PHE A 112 6.28 27.70 -10.54
CA PHE A 112 4.95 27.94 -9.98
C PHE A 112 3.87 27.08 -10.66
N LEU A 113 3.94 26.93 -11.98
CA LEU A 113 3.01 26.09 -12.73
C LEU A 113 3.14 24.59 -12.34
N SER A 114 4.37 24.11 -12.22
CA SER A 114 4.63 22.73 -11.77
C SER A 114 4.11 22.48 -10.35
N ASP A 115 4.29 23.42 -9.45
CA ASP A 115 3.78 23.33 -8.09
C ASP A 115 2.23 23.30 -8.04
N ILE A 116 1.55 24.11 -8.87
CA ILE A 116 0.08 24.12 -8.99
C ILE A 116 -0.43 22.78 -9.57
N VAL A 117 0.17 22.32 -10.67
CA VAL A 117 -0.23 21.05 -11.29
C VAL A 117 -0.06 19.90 -10.31
N LEU A 118 1.02 19.90 -9.57
CA LEU A 118 1.27 18.90 -8.54
C LEU A 118 0.19 18.91 -7.45
N GLN A 119 -0.17 20.10 -6.94
CA GLN A 119 -1.24 20.26 -5.95
C GLN A 119 -2.59 19.79 -6.47
N LEU A 120 -2.93 20.14 -7.73
CA LEU A 120 -4.21 19.75 -8.34
C LEU A 120 -4.31 18.23 -8.53
N LEU A 121 -3.28 17.60 -9.08
CA LEU A 121 -3.25 16.15 -9.30
C LEU A 121 -3.35 15.38 -7.99
N SER A 122 -2.71 15.87 -6.96
CA SER A 122 -2.70 15.30 -5.65
C SER A 122 -4.06 15.41 -4.96
N PHE A 123 -4.72 16.54 -5.10
CA PHE A 123 -6.09 16.75 -4.63
C PHE A 123 -7.07 15.78 -5.32
N VAL A 124 -6.95 15.60 -6.64
CA VAL A 124 -7.78 14.66 -7.40
C VAL A 124 -7.55 13.21 -6.92
N ALA A 125 -6.29 12.83 -6.73
CA ALA A 125 -5.95 11.47 -6.27
C ALA A 125 -6.49 11.18 -4.85
N GLU A 126 -6.44 12.15 -3.93
CA GLU A 126 -6.98 11.98 -2.58
C GLU A 126 -8.51 11.90 -2.58
N ASN A 127 -9.18 12.73 -3.38
CA ASN A 127 -10.62 12.64 -3.57
C ASN A 127 -11.05 11.28 -4.12
N GLU A 128 -10.33 10.74 -5.11
CA GLU A 128 -10.63 9.43 -5.66
C GLU A 128 -10.49 8.32 -4.62
N ARG A 129 -9.42 8.35 -3.80
CA ARG A 129 -9.24 7.40 -2.68
C ARG A 129 -10.37 7.49 -1.66
N THR A 130 -10.77 8.68 -1.30
CA THR A 130 -11.85 8.92 -0.35
C THR A 130 -13.17 8.38 -0.91
N ASN A 131 -13.47 8.65 -2.16
CA ASN A 131 -14.65 8.14 -2.86
C ASN A 131 -14.66 6.60 -2.94
N ILE A 132 -13.51 5.97 -3.21
CA ILE A 132 -13.39 4.51 -3.22
C ILE A 132 -13.66 3.92 -1.83
N ARG A 133 -13.07 4.50 -0.77
CA ARG A 133 -13.30 4.06 0.62
C ARG A 133 -14.76 4.19 1.02
N GLN A 134 -15.39 5.30 0.65
CA GLN A 134 -16.80 5.55 0.93
C GLN A 134 -17.68 4.51 0.22
N ARG A 135 -17.49 4.30 -1.09
CA ARG A 135 -18.25 3.27 -1.84
C ARG A 135 -18.04 1.86 -1.29
N GLN A 136 -16.83 1.53 -0.84
CA GLN A 136 -16.56 0.26 -0.17
C GLN A 136 -17.32 0.15 1.16
N ALA A 137 -17.32 1.20 1.99
CA ALA A 137 -18.03 1.20 3.26
C ALA A 137 -19.54 1.05 3.05
N GLU A 138 -20.12 1.79 2.09
CA GLU A 138 -21.51 1.69 1.70
C GLU A 138 -21.85 0.29 1.17
N GLY A 139 -21.01 -0.28 0.31
CA GLY A 139 -21.17 -1.63 -0.21
C GLY A 139 -21.13 -2.71 0.88
N ILE A 140 -20.21 -2.57 1.86
CA ILE A 140 -20.12 -3.46 3.02
C ILE A 140 -21.35 -3.31 3.91
N ALA A 141 -21.80 -2.09 4.17
CA ALA A 141 -23.01 -1.84 4.97
C ALA A 141 -24.25 -2.45 4.32
N ALA A 142 -24.44 -2.24 3.03
CA ALA A 142 -25.55 -2.81 2.26
C ALA A 142 -25.50 -4.35 2.20
N ALA A 143 -24.32 -4.94 2.13
CA ALA A 143 -24.16 -6.39 2.14
C ALA A 143 -24.41 -6.98 3.53
N LYS A 144 -24.00 -6.31 4.62
CA LYS A 144 -24.33 -6.68 6.00
C LYS A 144 -25.83 -6.62 6.26
N ALA A 145 -26.50 -5.58 5.78
CA ALA A 145 -27.96 -5.44 5.90
C ALA A 145 -28.72 -6.59 5.20
N ARG A 146 -28.13 -7.18 4.14
CA ARG A 146 -28.65 -8.37 3.45
C ARG A 146 -28.19 -9.69 4.09
N GLY A 147 -27.61 -9.65 5.30
CA GLY A 147 -27.18 -10.84 6.03
C GLY A 147 -25.83 -11.43 5.59
N LYS A 148 -25.10 -10.79 4.67
CA LYS A 148 -23.79 -11.29 4.24
C LYS A 148 -22.77 -11.10 5.35
N ARG A 149 -22.13 -12.18 5.78
CA ARG A 149 -21.04 -12.14 6.76
C ARG A 149 -19.72 -11.88 6.05
N PHE A 150 -18.90 -11.01 6.65
CA PHE A 150 -17.53 -10.72 6.21
C PHE A 150 -16.53 -11.31 7.21
N GLY A 151 -15.35 -11.61 6.74
CA GLY A 151 -14.28 -12.20 7.52
C GLY A 151 -14.15 -13.70 7.29
N ARG A 152 -13.27 -14.33 8.06
CA ARG A 152 -13.00 -15.77 7.97
C ARG A 152 -14.22 -16.55 8.47
N SER A 153 -14.67 -17.53 7.69
CA SER A 153 -15.73 -18.45 8.10
C SER A 153 -15.36 -19.14 9.42
N PRO A 154 -16.28 -19.20 10.41
CA PRO A 154 -16.03 -19.95 11.62
C PRO A 154 -15.70 -21.40 11.28
N LYS A 155 -14.66 -21.96 11.91
CA LYS A 155 -14.40 -23.39 11.77
C LYS A 155 -15.59 -24.18 12.32
N PRO A 156 -15.95 -25.33 11.76
CA PRO A 156 -17.01 -26.17 12.31
C PRO A 156 -16.71 -26.56 13.76
N LEU A 157 -17.72 -26.84 14.54
CA LEU A 157 -17.54 -27.41 15.87
C LEU A 157 -16.96 -28.83 15.75
N PRO A 158 -16.10 -29.28 16.67
CA PRO A 158 -15.69 -30.68 16.74
C PRO A 158 -16.92 -31.60 16.89
N PRO A 159 -16.86 -32.82 16.37
CA PRO A 159 -17.98 -33.77 16.44
C PRO A 159 -18.54 -33.99 17.85
N ASP A 160 -17.67 -34.02 18.85
CA ASP A 160 -18.03 -34.31 20.23
C ASP A 160 -18.14 -33.05 21.10
N PHE A 161 -18.31 -31.87 20.49
CA PHE A 161 -18.32 -30.61 21.22
C PHE A 161 -19.50 -30.54 22.23
N ASP A 162 -20.67 -31.02 21.86
CA ASP A 162 -21.88 -31.10 22.69
C ASP A 162 -21.67 -31.95 23.92
N ILE A 163 -20.98 -33.10 23.82
CA ILE A 163 -20.67 -33.99 24.92
C ILE A 163 -19.79 -33.27 25.94
N TYR A 164 -18.69 -32.68 25.51
CA TYR A 164 -17.77 -32.00 26.41
C TYR A 164 -18.33 -30.70 26.97
N TYR A 165 -19.18 -29.99 26.19
CA TYR A 165 -19.92 -28.85 26.67
C TYR A 165 -20.86 -29.20 27.81
N ASN A 166 -21.69 -30.25 27.66
CA ASN A 166 -22.63 -30.69 28.70
C ASN A 166 -21.89 -31.15 29.97
N ARG A 167 -20.83 -31.93 29.85
CA ARG A 167 -20.01 -32.38 31.01
C ARG A 167 -19.40 -31.21 31.75
N TRP A 168 -18.91 -30.19 31.04
CA TRP A 168 -18.41 -28.97 31.66
C TRP A 168 -19.54 -28.18 32.34
N LYS A 169 -20.68 -28.06 31.70
CA LYS A 169 -21.82 -27.34 32.24
C LYS A 169 -22.38 -27.98 33.50
N ASN A 170 -22.35 -29.30 33.56
CA ASN A 170 -22.76 -30.11 34.73
C ASN A 170 -21.68 -30.12 35.85
N GLY A 171 -20.52 -29.51 35.63
CA GLY A 171 -19.44 -29.50 36.62
C GLY A 171 -18.63 -30.80 36.71
N GLU A 172 -18.80 -31.75 35.77
CA GLU A 172 -18.10 -33.04 35.76
C GLU A 172 -16.64 -32.90 35.34
N ILE A 173 -16.30 -31.89 34.50
CA ILE A 173 -14.97 -31.59 34.03
C ILE A 173 -14.70 -30.09 34.07
N THR A 174 -13.43 -29.69 34.13
CA THR A 174 -13.07 -28.27 34.08
C THR A 174 -13.16 -27.73 32.65
N GLY A 175 -13.33 -26.40 32.49
CA GLY A 175 -13.32 -25.78 31.18
C GLY A 175 -12.01 -25.99 30.42
N THR A 176 -10.91 -26.17 31.13
CA THR A 176 -9.59 -26.48 30.56
C THR A 176 -9.56 -27.90 29.99
N ASP A 177 -10.15 -28.86 30.68
CA ASP A 177 -10.20 -30.23 30.20
C ASP A 177 -11.15 -30.41 29.03
N ALA A 178 -12.31 -29.72 29.06
CA ALA A 178 -13.22 -29.66 27.92
C ALA A 178 -12.56 -29.03 26.68
N ALA A 179 -11.80 -27.96 26.86
CA ALA A 179 -11.08 -27.30 25.76
C ALA A 179 -10.00 -28.20 25.15
N LYS A 180 -9.24 -28.92 26.00
CA LYS A 180 -8.24 -29.91 25.56
C LYS A 180 -8.88 -31.05 24.80
N ALA A 181 -9.98 -31.64 25.33
CA ALA A 181 -10.71 -32.68 24.65
C ALA A 181 -11.24 -32.27 23.27
N CYS A 182 -11.70 -31.01 23.14
CA CYS A 182 -12.09 -30.42 21.89
C CYS A 182 -10.93 -29.95 20.99
N GLN A 183 -9.67 -30.19 21.38
CA GLN A 183 -8.46 -29.77 20.66
C GLN A 183 -8.42 -28.28 20.32
N MET A 184 -8.84 -27.42 21.23
CA MET A 184 -8.86 -25.98 21.04
C MET A 184 -8.40 -25.20 22.27
N PRO A 185 -7.94 -23.94 22.12
CA PRO A 185 -7.64 -23.07 23.25
C PRO A 185 -8.87 -22.81 24.13
N LEU A 186 -8.67 -22.64 25.43
CA LEU A 186 -9.73 -22.37 26.40
C LEU A 186 -10.60 -21.16 26.05
N SER A 187 -9.96 -20.09 25.54
CA SER A 187 -10.68 -18.89 25.07
C SER A 187 -11.62 -19.19 23.91
N SER A 188 -11.17 -20.03 22.97
CA SER A 188 -11.98 -20.47 21.84
C SER A 188 -13.13 -21.38 22.27
N PHE A 189 -12.88 -22.28 23.24
CA PHE A 189 -13.93 -23.13 23.80
C PHE A 189 -15.01 -22.30 24.47
N ARG A 190 -14.65 -21.38 25.37
CA ARG A 190 -15.61 -20.49 26.05
C ARG A 190 -16.44 -19.63 25.08
N TYR A 191 -15.80 -19.08 24.08
CA TYR A 191 -16.48 -18.30 23.04
C TYR A 191 -17.48 -19.14 22.25
N ARG A 192 -17.09 -20.37 21.88
CA ARG A 192 -17.99 -21.30 21.16
C ARG A 192 -19.11 -21.82 22.04
N ALA A 193 -18.85 -22.08 23.31
CA ALA A 193 -19.86 -22.45 24.27
C ALA A 193 -20.97 -21.39 24.38
N LYS A 194 -20.56 -20.13 24.49
CA LYS A 194 -21.49 -19.00 24.49
C LYS A 194 -22.34 -18.91 23.21
N LEU A 195 -21.76 -19.15 22.06
CA LEU A 195 -22.48 -19.17 20.78
C LEU A 195 -23.40 -20.41 20.64
N TYR A 196 -23.02 -21.52 21.26
CA TYR A 196 -23.79 -22.76 21.27
C TYR A 196 -25.07 -22.60 22.12
N GLU A 197 -24.95 -21.95 23.27
CA GLU A 197 -26.08 -21.57 24.12
C GLU A 197 -27.09 -20.69 23.40
N GLN A 198 -26.63 -19.72 22.63
CA GLN A 198 -27.46 -18.79 21.86
C GLN A 198 -28.18 -19.43 20.67
N ARG A 199 -27.78 -20.63 20.25
CA ARG A 199 -28.41 -21.37 19.13
C ARG A 199 -29.39 -22.45 19.59
N GLY A 200 -29.40 -22.77 20.87
CA GLY A 200 -30.25 -23.81 21.48
C GLY A 200 -31.56 -23.28 22.04
N GLU A 201 -31.82 -21.96 21.85
CA GLU A 201 -33.15 -21.35 22.03
C GLU A 201 -33.80 -21.16 20.64
#